data_5b0c56b34453d90b0f3da25c3b450c9f
#
_entry.id   5b0c56b34453d90b0f3da25c3b450c9f
#
_cell.length_a   1.000
_cell.length_b   1.000
_cell.length_c   1.000
_cell.angle_alpha   90.00
_cell.angle_beta   90.00
_cell.angle_gamma   90.00
#
_symmetry.space_group_name_H-M   'P 1'
#
loop_
_entity.id
_entity.type
_entity.pdbx_description
1 polymer ?
#
loop_
_entity_poly.entity_id
_entity_poly.type
_entity_poly.pdbx_seq_one_letter_code
_entity_poly.pdbx_strand_id
1 'polypeptide(L)'
;MKLTKRPFAFVLAVLFCLPAVASAQRPPQKTTPKAYWVYLGTYTGPKSKGIYSYRFSESPGRAAPVGLAAETTNPSFLAISPNQRFLFAVNEVADYEGGKSGAVSSFAIDHKTGKLTLVSQVSSRGPGPCYLSLDMMGHFVLVANYDGGSVAALPVLQDGRLGNASAFVQHAGHSVNPQRQEGPHAHCIETDRSDRHAIAADLGLDRLLVYHFDSKTGALTPNQPPFAEVKPGSGPRHFAFDPTGRFLYLVDEMGSTIYAFSYDSNKGVLRPLQSISSLPKSFKGENYAAEIAVHPSGKFLYASNRGHDSIAVFAIDPARHTLRPLEDVPTQGKFPRSFGITPDGTYMFVANQKSDNVVIFRIDQKSGRLTPTGQSLAVTSPVCVKFVSAE
;
A
#
# COMPACT_ATOMS: atom_id res chain seq x y z
N MET A 1 -43.16 -25.92 87.38
CA MET A 1 -41.75 -26.05 87.11
C MET A 1 -41.59 -26.95 85.89
N LYS A 2 -41.50 -26.40 84.68
CA LYS A 2 -41.43 -27.17 83.42
C LYS A 2 -40.01 -27.01 82.85
N LEU A 3 -39.26 -28.10 82.78
CA LEU A 3 -37.97 -28.16 82.08
C LEU A 3 -38.22 -28.29 80.59
N THR A 4 -37.67 -27.38 79.82
CA THR A 4 -37.64 -27.47 78.37
C THR A 4 -36.28 -28.06 77.94
N LYS A 5 -36.32 -29.20 77.24
CA LYS A 5 -35.19 -29.90 76.64
C LYS A 5 -34.88 -29.17 75.28
N ARG A 6 -33.64 -28.75 75.07
CA ARG A 6 -33.13 -28.29 73.75
C ARG A 6 -32.54 -29.50 73.02
N PRO A 7 -32.76 -29.67 71.71
CA PRO A 7 -32.09 -30.69 70.92
C PRO A 7 -30.73 -30.22 70.45
N PHE A 8 -29.73 -31.06 70.53
CA PHE A 8 -28.42 -30.92 69.95
C PHE A 8 -28.53 -31.23 68.47
N ALA A 9 -28.16 -30.27 67.62
CA ALA A 9 -27.98 -30.48 66.15
C ALA A 9 -26.52 -30.85 65.83
N PHE A 10 -26.36 -32.11 65.35
CA PHE A 10 -25.09 -32.59 64.79
C PHE A 10 -24.91 -31.97 63.40
N VAL A 11 -23.90 -31.14 63.21
CA VAL A 11 -23.46 -30.64 61.87
C VAL A 11 -22.45 -31.61 61.29
N LEU A 12 -22.86 -32.34 60.26
CA LEU A 12 -22.02 -33.26 59.52
C LEU A 12 -21.30 -32.43 58.46
N ALA A 13 -20.00 -32.15 58.66
CA ALA A 13 -19.14 -31.49 57.67
C ALA A 13 -18.74 -32.51 56.59
N VAL A 14 -19.34 -32.38 55.41
CA VAL A 14 -18.94 -33.14 54.20
C VAL A 14 -17.79 -32.39 53.54
N LEU A 15 -16.56 -32.96 53.65
CA LEU A 15 -15.39 -32.48 52.89
C LEU A 15 -15.56 -32.89 51.41
N PHE A 16 -15.85 -31.94 50.54
CA PHE A 16 -15.74 -32.13 49.10
C PHE A 16 -14.27 -32.01 48.67
N CYS A 17 -13.60 -33.12 48.40
CA CYS A 17 -12.34 -33.15 47.66
C CYS A 17 -12.63 -32.87 46.20
N LEU A 18 -12.38 -31.65 45.73
CA LEU A 18 -12.34 -31.31 44.29
C LEU A 18 -11.04 -31.88 43.69
N PRO A 19 -11.10 -32.69 42.62
CA PRO A 19 -9.90 -33.12 41.93
C PRO A 19 -9.24 -31.89 41.24
N ALA A 20 -7.97 -31.66 41.54
CA ALA A 20 -7.17 -30.67 40.82
C ALA A 20 -7.01 -31.11 39.34
N VAL A 21 -7.75 -30.47 38.43
CA VAL A 21 -7.57 -30.64 37.00
C VAL A 21 -6.25 -29.96 36.63
N ALA A 22 -5.19 -30.75 36.49
CA ALA A 22 -3.93 -30.30 35.93
C ALA A 22 -4.20 -29.81 34.51
N SER A 23 -4.15 -28.49 34.32
CA SER A 23 -4.20 -27.87 32.99
C SER A 23 -2.96 -28.30 32.23
N ALA A 24 -3.08 -29.30 31.37
CA ALA A 24 -2.03 -29.67 30.44
C ALA A 24 -1.81 -28.48 29.49
N GLN A 25 -0.73 -27.77 29.68
CA GLN A 25 -0.28 -26.73 28.72
C GLN A 25 -0.02 -27.42 27.37
N ARG A 26 -0.84 -27.09 26.38
CA ARG A 26 -0.55 -27.49 24.98
C ARG A 26 0.86 -27.04 24.61
N PRO A 27 1.71 -27.94 24.05
CA PRO A 27 3.01 -27.53 23.58
C PRO A 27 2.83 -26.38 22.56
N PRO A 28 3.76 -25.40 22.51
CA PRO A 28 3.67 -24.31 21.57
C PRO A 28 3.60 -24.89 20.16
N GLN A 29 2.53 -24.56 19.45
CA GLN A 29 2.34 -24.96 18.07
C GLN A 29 3.50 -24.34 17.28
N LYS A 30 4.39 -25.15 16.69
CA LYS A 30 5.44 -24.67 15.78
C LYS A 30 4.73 -24.00 14.60
N THR A 31 4.66 -22.68 14.62
CA THR A 31 4.22 -21.92 13.45
C THR A 31 5.24 -22.16 12.33
N THR A 32 4.80 -22.70 11.22
CA THR A 32 5.64 -22.81 10.02
C THR A 32 6.14 -21.41 9.67
N PRO A 33 7.46 -21.21 9.42
CA PRO A 33 7.97 -19.92 9.03
C PRO A 33 7.25 -19.43 7.79
N LYS A 34 6.73 -18.21 7.82
CA LYS A 34 6.04 -17.63 6.67
C LYS A 34 7.04 -17.39 5.55
N ALA A 35 6.63 -17.68 4.33
CA ALA A 35 7.38 -17.36 3.13
C ALA A 35 6.50 -16.53 2.19
N TYR A 36 7.14 -15.67 1.42
CA TYR A 36 6.47 -14.80 0.44
C TYR A 36 7.16 -14.85 -0.91
N TRP A 37 6.38 -14.80 -1.96
CA TRP A 37 6.81 -14.33 -3.26
C TRP A 37 6.85 -12.80 -3.21
N VAL A 38 8.01 -12.23 -3.51
CA VAL A 38 8.22 -10.77 -3.58
C VAL A 38 8.27 -10.42 -5.05
N TYR A 39 7.29 -9.67 -5.55
CA TYR A 39 7.25 -9.18 -6.92
C TYR A 39 7.76 -7.75 -6.98
N LEU A 40 8.67 -7.51 -7.92
CA LEU A 40 9.30 -6.23 -8.15
C LEU A 40 8.93 -5.73 -9.54
N GLY A 41 8.18 -4.62 -9.58
CA GLY A 41 7.92 -3.86 -10.80
C GLY A 41 9.11 -2.97 -11.13
N THR A 42 9.39 -2.81 -12.42
CA THR A 42 10.56 -2.05 -12.88
C THR A 42 10.21 -1.10 -14.02
N TYR A 43 11.04 -0.10 -14.27
CA TYR A 43 11.10 0.49 -15.62
C TYR A 43 11.97 -0.40 -16.51
N THR A 44 11.46 -0.71 -17.70
CA THR A 44 12.12 -1.58 -18.66
C THR A 44 13.14 -0.83 -19.52
N GLY A 45 14.09 -1.57 -20.07
CA GLY A 45 15.16 -1.07 -20.90
C GLY A 45 16.16 -2.17 -21.21
N PRO A 46 17.37 -1.85 -21.64
CA PRO A 46 18.35 -2.88 -22.04
C PRO A 46 18.68 -3.90 -20.94
N LYS A 47 18.54 -3.52 -19.65
CA LYS A 47 18.89 -4.37 -18.50
C LYS A 47 17.68 -4.89 -17.71
N SER A 48 16.47 -4.43 -18.00
CA SER A 48 15.25 -4.92 -17.35
C SER A 48 14.16 -5.17 -18.36
N LYS A 49 13.45 -6.31 -18.22
CA LYS A 49 12.42 -6.77 -19.16
C LYS A 49 11.01 -6.80 -18.58
N GLY A 50 10.84 -6.48 -17.31
CA GLY A 50 9.50 -6.54 -16.73
C GLY A 50 9.44 -6.77 -15.23
N ILE A 51 8.66 -7.74 -14.80
CA ILE A 51 8.43 -8.08 -13.39
C ILE A 51 9.40 -9.18 -12.96
N TYR A 52 10.12 -8.93 -11.86
CA TYR A 52 11.02 -9.91 -11.25
C TYR A 52 10.41 -10.47 -9.96
N SER A 53 10.76 -11.72 -9.61
CA SER A 53 10.32 -12.33 -8.36
C SER A 53 11.48 -12.91 -7.54
N TYR A 54 11.28 -12.90 -6.23
CA TYR A 54 12.15 -13.47 -5.22
C TYR A 54 11.31 -14.31 -4.26
N ARG A 55 11.87 -15.37 -3.70
CA ARG A 55 11.27 -16.09 -2.59
C ARG A 55 11.90 -15.59 -1.29
N PHE A 56 11.12 -14.96 -0.44
CA PHE A 56 11.54 -14.49 0.88
C PHE A 56 11.04 -15.44 1.96
N SER A 57 11.93 -15.84 2.88
CA SER A 57 11.60 -16.64 4.07
C SER A 57 11.87 -15.78 5.31
N GLU A 58 10.85 -15.56 6.14
CA GLU A 58 10.97 -14.75 7.37
C GLU A 58 12.00 -15.30 8.34
N SER A 59 12.11 -16.61 8.42
CA SER A 59 13.16 -17.28 9.18
C SER A 59 14.03 -18.07 8.20
N PRO A 60 15.28 -17.67 7.97
CA PRO A 60 16.11 -16.71 8.71
C PRO A 60 16.04 -15.23 8.22
N GLY A 61 15.00 -14.80 7.54
CA GLY A 61 14.90 -13.43 7.00
C GLY A 61 15.70 -13.25 5.71
N ARG A 62 15.60 -14.20 4.77
CA ARG A 62 16.44 -14.25 3.57
C ARG A 62 15.60 -14.31 2.28
N ALA A 63 16.00 -13.49 1.29
CA ALA A 63 15.44 -13.51 -0.05
C ALA A 63 16.37 -14.27 -1.02
N ALA A 64 15.79 -15.16 -1.82
CA ALA A 64 16.46 -15.90 -2.90
C ALA A 64 15.84 -15.50 -4.24
N PRO A 65 16.66 -15.26 -5.29
CA PRO A 65 16.15 -14.87 -6.59
C PRO A 65 15.43 -16.02 -7.29
N VAL A 66 14.30 -15.71 -7.95
CA VAL A 66 13.63 -16.58 -8.91
C VAL A 66 13.92 -16.08 -10.33
N GLY A 67 14.13 -14.77 -10.48
CA GLY A 67 14.46 -14.11 -11.74
C GLY A 67 13.26 -13.42 -12.38
N LEU A 68 13.26 -13.32 -13.71
CA LEU A 68 12.16 -12.72 -14.47
C LEU A 68 10.88 -13.55 -14.28
N ALA A 69 9.86 -12.96 -13.68
CA ALA A 69 8.57 -13.59 -13.45
C ALA A 69 7.66 -13.46 -14.69
N ALA A 70 7.65 -12.27 -15.30
CA ALA A 70 6.96 -11.99 -16.57
C ALA A 70 7.68 -10.88 -17.35
N GLU A 71 7.74 -11.02 -18.68
CA GLU A 71 8.15 -9.97 -19.59
C GLU A 71 6.96 -9.06 -19.89
N THR A 72 7.12 -7.76 -19.64
CA THR A 72 6.10 -6.73 -19.93
C THR A 72 6.73 -5.35 -19.83
N THR A 73 6.24 -4.38 -20.62
CA THR A 73 6.83 -3.04 -20.71
C THR A 73 6.42 -2.17 -19.53
N ASN A 74 7.41 -1.57 -18.87
CA ASN A 74 7.24 -0.58 -17.80
C ASN A 74 6.16 -0.95 -16.76
N PRO A 75 6.22 -2.13 -16.10
CA PRO A 75 5.30 -2.48 -15.02
C PRO A 75 5.64 -1.68 -13.75
N SER A 76 5.46 -0.36 -13.81
CA SER A 76 5.95 0.56 -12.79
C SER A 76 5.14 0.52 -11.49
N PHE A 77 3.90 0.00 -11.53
CA PHE A 77 3.12 -0.28 -10.33
C PHE A 77 2.35 -1.60 -10.45
N LEU A 78 2.23 -2.30 -9.33
CA LEU A 78 1.63 -3.63 -9.24
C LEU A 78 0.53 -3.64 -8.17
N ALA A 79 -0.51 -4.47 -8.36
CA ALA A 79 -1.46 -4.81 -7.30
C ALA A 79 -1.75 -6.32 -7.33
N ILE A 80 -2.08 -6.88 -6.16
CA ILE A 80 -2.41 -8.30 -6.01
C ILE A 80 -3.91 -8.41 -5.73
N SER A 81 -4.59 -9.34 -6.39
CA SER A 81 -6.00 -9.63 -6.09
C SER A 81 -6.16 -10.10 -4.63
N PRO A 82 -7.29 -9.80 -3.96
CA PRO A 82 -7.51 -10.22 -2.57
C PRO A 82 -7.38 -11.73 -2.34
N ASN A 83 -7.74 -12.54 -3.34
CA ASN A 83 -7.59 -14.00 -3.33
C ASN A 83 -6.17 -14.48 -3.70
N GLN A 84 -5.24 -13.55 -3.96
CA GLN A 84 -3.85 -13.79 -4.36
C GLN A 84 -3.65 -14.65 -5.62
N ARG A 85 -4.68 -14.85 -6.44
CA ARG A 85 -4.58 -15.64 -7.68
C ARG A 85 -4.02 -14.84 -8.85
N PHE A 86 -4.18 -13.52 -8.82
CA PHE A 86 -3.81 -12.65 -9.93
C PHE A 86 -2.96 -11.47 -9.45
N LEU A 87 -2.03 -11.08 -10.31
CA LEU A 87 -1.26 -9.85 -10.22
C LEU A 87 -1.66 -8.95 -11.39
N PHE A 88 -1.90 -7.68 -11.10
CA PHE A 88 -2.16 -6.64 -12.09
C PHE A 88 -1.00 -5.67 -12.13
N ALA A 89 -0.64 -5.20 -13.32
CA ALA A 89 0.43 -4.26 -13.54
C ALA A 89 -0.02 -3.15 -14.48
N VAL A 90 0.29 -1.90 -14.17
CA VAL A 90 0.27 -0.85 -15.19
C VAL A 90 1.37 -1.12 -16.22
N ASN A 91 1.14 -0.71 -17.46
CA ASN A 91 2.19 -0.51 -18.45
C ASN A 91 2.28 0.99 -18.70
N GLU A 92 3.25 1.64 -18.01
CA GLU A 92 3.43 3.09 -18.02
C GLU A 92 4.05 3.53 -19.36
N VAL A 93 3.17 3.61 -20.36
CA VAL A 93 3.48 4.08 -21.73
C VAL A 93 2.42 5.10 -22.17
N ALA A 94 2.71 5.87 -23.20
CA ALA A 94 1.79 6.88 -23.71
C ALA A 94 1.08 6.46 -25.00
N ASP A 95 1.53 5.37 -25.62
CA ASP A 95 1.01 4.86 -26.88
C ASP A 95 0.85 3.32 -26.76
N TYR A 96 -0.40 2.89 -26.61
CA TYR A 96 -0.77 1.49 -26.58
C TYR A 96 -1.67 1.18 -27.79
N GLU A 97 -1.25 0.23 -28.63
CA GLU A 97 -1.96 -0.16 -29.86
C GLU A 97 -2.28 1.03 -30.79
N GLY A 98 -1.37 2.03 -30.86
CA GLY A 98 -1.54 3.23 -31.69
C GLY A 98 -2.53 4.25 -31.13
N GLY A 99 -3.03 4.08 -29.90
CA GLY A 99 -3.90 5.01 -29.20
C GLY A 99 -3.16 5.83 -28.14
N LYS A 100 -3.62 7.04 -27.84
CA LYS A 100 -3.10 7.86 -26.73
C LYS A 100 -3.52 7.27 -25.37
N SER A 101 -2.88 6.18 -24.98
CA SER A 101 -3.20 5.42 -23.78
C SER A 101 -1.99 4.60 -23.34
N GLY A 102 -1.90 4.31 -22.06
CA GLY A 102 -1.10 3.19 -21.57
C GLY A 102 -1.96 1.93 -21.50
N ALA A 103 -1.47 0.92 -20.80
CA ALA A 103 -2.17 -0.33 -20.65
C ALA A 103 -2.19 -0.85 -19.20
N VAL A 104 -3.02 -1.83 -18.94
CA VAL A 104 -3.03 -2.64 -17.72
C VAL A 104 -2.97 -4.10 -18.11
N SER A 105 -2.01 -4.81 -17.57
CA SER A 105 -1.81 -6.26 -17.73
C SER A 105 -2.31 -7.02 -16.52
N SER A 106 -2.93 -8.15 -16.76
CA SER A 106 -3.33 -9.14 -15.75
C SER A 106 -2.52 -10.41 -15.93
N PHE A 107 -2.02 -10.98 -14.81
CA PHE A 107 -1.22 -12.19 -14.78
C PHE A 107 -1.78 -13.19 -13.77
N ALA A 108 -1.83 -14.47 -14.12
CA ALA A 108 -2.06 -15.55 -13.16
C ALA A 108 -0.77 -15.86 -12.40
N ILE A 109 -0.88 -16.04 -11.08
CA ILE A 109 0.25 -16.34 -10.18
C ILE A 109 0.39 -17.84 -10.03
N ASP A 110 1.57 -18.39 -10.34
CA ASP A 110 1.94 -19.75 -9.96
C ASP A 110 2.55 -19.74 -8.54
N HIS A 111 1.76 -20.13 -7.56
CA HIS A 111 2.16 -20.19 -6.15
C HIS A 111 3.29 -21.17 -5.85
N LYS A 112 3.57 -22.14 -6.73
CA LYS A 112 4.67 -23.11 -6.53
C LYS A 112 6.02 -22.52 -6.97
N THR A 113 6.02 -21.72 -8.02
CA THR A 113 7.25 -21.25 -8.66
C THR A 113 7.47 -19.75 -8.55
N GLY A 114 6.44 -18.96 -8.20
CA GLY A 114 6.46 -17.50 -8.22
C GLY A 114 6.52 -16.89 -9.63
N LYS A 115 6.25 -17.69 -10.67
CA LYS A 115 6.15 -17.23 -12.06
C LYS A 115 4.77 -16.64 -12.34
N LEU A 116 4.71 -15.82 -13.38
CA LEU A 116 3.49 -15.13 -13.82
C LEU A 116 3.18 -15.54 -15.26
N THR A 117 1.91 -15.83 -15.53
CA THR A 117 1.41 -16.10 -16.89
C THR A 117 0.46 -14.97 -17.28
N LEU A 118 0.72 -14.30 -18.41
CA LEU A 118 -0.16 -13.25 -18.92
C LEU A 118 -1.56 -13.81 -19.21
N VAL A 119 -2.57 -13.15 -18.69
CA VAL A 119 -3.99 -13.49 -18.88
C VAL A 119 -4.64 -12.54 -19.87
N SER A 120 -4.45 -11.23 -19.68
CA SER A 120 -4.95 -10.20 -20.60
C SER A 120 -4.16 -8.91 -20.46
N GLN A 121 -4.24 -8.07 -21.49
CA GLN A 121 -3.78 -6.69 -21.46
C GLN A 121 -4.81 -5.81 -22.15
N VAL A 122 -5.14 -4.67 -21.54
CA VAL A 122 -6.16 -3.74 -22.05
C VAL A 122 -5.71 -2.30 -21.88
N SER A 123 -6.31 -1.38 -22.66
CA SER A 123 -6.05 0.06 -22.52
C SER A 123 -6.41 0.57 -21.12
N SER A 124 -5.54 1.42 -20.52
CA SER A 124 -5.83 2.19 -19.30
C SER A 124 -6.71 3.42 -19.56
N ARG A 125 -7.10 3.68 -20.81
CA ARG A 125 -7.90 4.80 -21.31
C ARG A 125 -7.17 6.16 -21.31
N GLY A 126 -6.02 6.29 -20.67
CA GLY A 126 -5.21 7.50 -20.65
C GLY A 126 -3.71 7.18 -20.72
N PRO A 127 -2.87 8.10 -21.22
CA PRO A 127 -1.43 7.90 -21.27
C PRO A 127 -0.79 7.95 -19.86
N GLY A 128 0.32 7.22 -19.71
CA GLY A 128 1.15 7.21 -18.52
C GLY A 128 0.44 6.67 -17.26
N PRO A 129 -0.21 5.48 -17.28
CA PRO A 129 -0.73 4.89 -16.03
C PRO A 129 0.42 4.59 -15.08
N CYS A 130 0.42 5.21 -13.90
CA CYS A 130 1.50 5.09 -12.92
C CYS A 130 1.08 4.43 -11.60
N TYR A 131 -0.21 4.17 -11.44
CA TYR A 131 -0.78 3.54 -10.25
C TYR A 131 -2.00 2.71 -10.59
N LEU A 132 -2.18 1.62 -9.87
CA LEU A 132 -3.42 0.86 -9.87
C LEU A 132 -3.70 0.26 -8.49
N SER A 133 -4.97 0.10 -8.17
CA SER A 133 -5.47 -0.60 -7.00
C SER A 133 -6.63 -1.52 -7.37
N LEU A 134 -7.09 -2.33 -6.41
CA LEU A 134 -8.34 -3.07 -6.55
C LEU A 134 -9.34 -2.58 -5.50
N ASP A 135 -10.63 -2.70 -5.83
CA ASP A 135 -11.67 -2.65 -4.82
C ASP A 135 -11.50 -3.81 -3.83
N MET A 136 -12.15 -3.72 -2.67
CA MET A 136 -11.97 -4.69 -1.57
C MET A 136 -12.33 -6.12 -1.96
N MET A 137 -13.24 -6.28 -2.94
CA MET A 137 -13.67 -7.60 -3.43
C MET A 137 -12.83 -8.09 -4.61
N GLY A 138 -12.02 -7.22 -5.23
CA GLY A 138 -11.23 -7.55 -6.41
C GLY A 138 -12.04 -7.69 -7.71
N HIS A 139 -13.16 -7.00 -7.79
CA HIS A 139 -14.02 -6.99 -8.98
C HIS A 139 -13.63 -5.92 -9.98
N PHE A 140 -12.91 -4.89 -9.53
CA PHE A 140 -12.46 -3.79 -10.36
C PHE A 140 -11.02 -3.43 -10.09
N VAL A 141 -10.26 -3.14 -11.15
CA VAL A 141 -8.98 -2.44 -11.09
C VAL A 141 -9.25 -0.96 -11.33
N LEU A 142 -8.85 -0.11 -10.39
CA LEU A 142 -8.84 1.34 -10.56
C LEU A 142 -7.45 1.78 -11.00
N VAL A 143 -7.37 2.71 -11.96
CA VAL A 143 -6.12 3.16 -12.58
C VAL A 143 -6.01 4.67 -12.51
N ALA A 144 -4.84 5.19 -12.18
CA ALA A 144 -4.49 6.60 -12.30
C ALA A 144 -3.49 6.78 -13.45
N ASN A 145 -3.87 7.61 -14.43
CA ASN A 145 -3.07 7.95 -15.61
C ASN A 145 -2.41 9.31 -15.39
N TYR A 146 -1.12 9.32 -15.12
CA TYR A 146 -0.37 10.54 -14.76
C TYR A 146 -0.29 11.53 -15.92
N ASP A 147 0.21 11.08 -17.09
CA ASP A 147 0.38 11.94 -18.24
C ASP A 147 -0.97 12.41 -18.81
N GLY A 148 -2.01 11.57 -18.66
CA GLY A 148 -3.37 11.88 -19.10
C GLY A 148 -4.17 12.74 -18.13
N GLY A 149 -3.77 12.81 -16.86
CA GLY A 149 -4.53 13.48 -15.82
C GLY A 149 -5.95 12.90 -15.67
N SER A 150 -6.08 11.58 -15.65
CA SER A 150 -7.38 10.90 -15.64
C SER A 150 -7.36 9.65 -14.77
N VAL A 151 -8.55 9.15 -14.43
CA VAL A 151 -8.72 7.87 -13.74
C VAL A 151 -9.70 6.98 -14.50
N ALA A 152 -9.55 5.66 -14.35
CA ALA A 152 -10.42 4.67 -14.95
C ALA A 152 -10.71 3.52 -13.99
N ALA A 153 -11.84 2.81 -14.22
CA ALA A 153 -12.15 1.54 -13.57
C ALA A 153 -12.32 0.45 -14.62
N LEU A 154 -11.68 -0.69 -14.40
CA LEU A 154 -11.64 -1.84 -15.32
C LEU A 154 -12.23 -3.05 -14.59
N PRO A 155 -13.31 -3.68 -15.09
CA PRO A 155 -13.85 -4.90 -14.49
C PRO A 155 -12.84 -6.06 -14.55
N VAL A 156 -12.78 -6.84 -13.47
CA VAL A 156 -12.02 -8.09 -13.38
C VAL A 156 -12.97 -9.26 -13.52
N LEU A 157 -12.76 -10.09 -14.54
CA LEU A 157 -13.57 -11.29 -14.79
C LEU A 157 -13.11 -12.45 -13.88
N GLN A 158 -13.93 -13.48 -13.74
CA GLN A 158 -13.64 -14.64 -12.85
C GLN A 158 -12.35 -15.38 -13.21
N ASP A 159 -11.96 -15.36 -14.46
CA ASP A 159 -10.70 -15.97 -14.96
C ASP A 159 -9.51 -15.01 -14.88
N GLY A 160 -9.68 -13.82 -14.31
CA GLY A 160 -8.65 -12.80 -14.12
C GLY A 160 -8.44 -11.89 -15.34
N ARG A 161 -9.17 -12.09 -16.44
CA ARG A 161 -9.15 -11.14 -17.56
C ARG A 161 -9.72 -9.79 -17.15
N LEU A 162 -9.19 -8.74 -17.74
CA LEU A 162 -9.73 -7.38 -17.61
C LEU A 162 -10.77 -7.13 -18.71
N GLY A 163 -11.89 -6.53 -18.32
CA GLY A 163 -12.89 -6.02 -19.25
C GLY A 163 -12.56 -4.62 -19.75
N ASN A 164 -13.37 -4.14 -20.69
CA ASN A 164 -13.32 -2.73 -21.09
C ASN A 164 -13.68 -1.82 -19.91
N ALA A 165 -13.08 -0.61 -19.88
CA ALA A 165 -13.33 0.34 -18.80
C ALA A 165 -14.83 0.60 -18.61
N SER A 166 -15.30 0.41 -17.38
CA SER A 166 -16.66 0.72 -16.94
C SER A 166 -16.81 2.20 -16.56
N ALA A 167 -15.71 2.84 -16.18
CA ALA A 167 -15.66 4.28 -15.92
C ALA A 167 -14.35 4.89 -16.43
N PHE A 168 -14.44 6.14 -16.86
CA PHE A 168 -13.31 7.01 -17.19
C PHE A 168 -13.67 8.42 -16.80
N VAL A 169 -12.80 9.06 -16.01
CA VAL A 169 -12.98 10.45 -15.57
C VAL A 169 -11.73 11.24 -15.93
N GLN A 170 -11.89 12.23 -16.82
CA GLN A 170 -10.87 13.22 -17.10
C GLN A 170 -10.92 14.29 -16.03
N HIS A 171 -9.81 14.51 -15.34
CA HIS A 171 -9.66 15.64 -14.44
C HIS A 171 -9.46 16.92 -15.23
N ALA A 172 -9.78 18.06 -14.62
CA ALA A 172 -9.64 19.39 -15.25
C ALA A 172 -9.15 20.43 -14.25
N GLY A 173 -8.34 21.37 -14.73
CA GLY A 173 -7.75 22.45 -13.93
C GLY A 173 -6.23 22.41 -13.96
N HIS A 174 -5.62 23.18 -13.09
CA HIS A 174 -4.16 23.30 -12.89
C HIS A 174 -3.87 23.84 -11.49
N SER A 175 -2.60 23.92 -11.11
CA SER A 175 -2.19 24.59 -9.88
C SER A 175 -1.01 25.57 -10.15
N VAL A 176 -0.27 25.91 -9.11
CA VAL A 176 0.65 27.08 -9.11
C VAL A 176 1.99 26.82 -9.80
N ASN A 177 2.41 25.57 -9.98
CA ASN A 177 3.69 25.24 -10.61
C ASN A 177 3.51 25.05 -12.13
N PRO A 178 3.99 25.99 -12.98
CA PRO A 178 3.74 25.94 -14.42
C PRO A 178 4.48 24.82 -15.17
N GLN A 179 5.40 24.09 -14.51
CA GLN A 179 6.19 23.02 -15.10
C GLN A 179 5.73 21.64 -14.68
N ARG A 180 5.01 21.54 -13.58
CA ARG A 180 4.59 20.26 -12.98
C ARG A 180 3.09 20.20 -12.68
N GLN A 181 2.38 21.34 -12.84
CA GLN A 181 0.96 21.49 -12.52
C GLN A 181 0.24 22.32 -13.58
N GLU A 182 0.74 22.29 -14.83
CA GLU A 182 0.11 22.94 -16.00
C GLU A 182 -1.24 22.30 -16.35
N GLY A 183 -1.47 21.08 -15.90
CA GLY A 183 -2.68 20.31 -16.03
C GLY A 183 -2.83 19.28 -14.92
N PRO A 184 -3.87 18.45 -14.96
CA PRO A 184 -4.04 17.35 -14.00
C PRO A 184 -3.00 16.26 -14.20
N HIS A 185 -2.54 15.66 -13.09
CA HIS A 185 -1.63 14.52 -13.05
C HIS A 185 -2.10 13.54 -11.97
N ALA A 186 -3.09 12.71 -12.29
CA ALA A 186 -3.58 11.69 -11.35
C ALA A 186 -2.49 10.68 -11.03
N HIS A 187 -2.09 10.57 -9.76
CA HIS A 187 -0.95 9.74 -9.36
C HIS A 187 -1.32 8.52 -8.52
N CYS A 188 -2.48 8.52 -7.87
CA CYS A 188 -2.97 7.41 -7.05
C CYS A 188 -4.50 7.40 -7.08
N ILE A 189 -5.10 6.22 -7.03
CA ILE A 189 -6.54 6.04 -6.80
C ILE A 189 -6.77 4.74 -6.02
N GLU A 190 -7.57 4.80 -4.94
CA GLU A 190 -7.99 3.64 -4.14
C GLU A 190 -9.43 3.79 -3.68
N THR A 191 -10.13 2.67 -3.49
CA THR A 191 -11.43 2.67 -2.79
C THR A 191 -11.23 2.76 -1.28
N ASP A 192 -12.24 3.30 -0.60
CA ASP A 192 -12.33 3.16 0.85
C ASP A 192 -12.67 1.71 1.24
N ARG A 193 -12.49 1.37 2.51
CA ARG A 193 -12.76 0.01 3.01
C ARG A 193 -14.21 -0.47 2.85
N SER A 194 -15.13 0.43 2.54
CA SER A 194 -16.54 0.11 2.34
C SER A 194 -16.91 -0.04 0.87
N ASP A 195 -15.98 0.19 -0.05
CA ASP A 195 -16.19 0.25 -1.51
C ASP A 195 -17.35 1.20 -1.92
N ARG A 196 -17.57 2.26 -1.12
CA ARG A 196 -18.58 3.28 -1.44
C ARG A 196 -18.00 4.51 -2.08
N HIS A 197 -16.72 4.78 -1.80
CA HIS A 197 -16.03 5.91 -2.38
C HIS A 197 -14.66 5.49 -2.91
N ALA A 198 -14.25 6.13 -3.99
CA ALA A 198 -12.87 6.11 -4.47
C ALA A 198 -12.25 7.49 -4.28
N ILE A 199 -10.98 7.52 -3.87
CA ILE A 199 -10.22 8.76 -3.68
C ILE A 199 -9.06 8.74 -4.67
N ALA A 200 -8.88 9.83 -5.41
CA ALA A 200 -7.74 10.01 -6.33
C ALA A 200 -6.87 11.19 -5.90
N ALA A 201 -5.58 10.95 -5.71
CA ALA A 201 -4.61 12.00 -5.50
C ALA A 201 -4.16 12.56 -6.86
N ASP A 202 -4.33 13.86 -7.08
CA ASP A 202 -3.92 14.53 -8.30
C ASP A 202 -2.82 15.56 -8.00
N LEU A 203 -1.62 15.29 -8.47
CA LEU A 203 -0.43 16.11 -8.27
C LEU A 203 -0.59 17.48 -8.94
N GLY A 204 -1.19 17.50 -10.13
CA GLY A 204 -1.35 18.72 -10.92
C GLY A 204 -2.39 19.68 -10.36
N LEU A 205 -3.32 19.19 -9.55
CA LEU A 205 -4.44 19.96 -9.02
C LEU A 205 -4.29 20.35 -7.55
N ASP A 206 -3.31 19.80 -6.83
CA ASP A 206 -3.19 19.90 -5.36
C ASP A 206 -4.46 19.41 -4.63
N ARG A 207 -5.08 18.32 -5.13
CA ARG A 207 -6.35 17.80 -4.64
C ARG A 207 -6.34 16.30 -4.42
N LEU A 208 -7.15 15.89 -3.43
CA LEU A 208 -7.68 14.56 -3.29
C LEU A 208 -9.12 14.58 -3.80
N LEU A 209 -9.35 14.12 -5.04
CA LEU A 209 -10.69 14.03 -5.61
C LEU A 209 -11.41 12.84 -5.01
N VAL A 210 -12.71 13.00 -4.72
CA VAL A 210 -13.54 11.96 -4.12
C VAL A 210 -14.71 11.63 -5.05
N TYR A 211 -14.93 10.34 -5.26
CA TYR A 211 -16.01 9.81 -6.09
C TYR A 211 -16.89 8.87 -5.27
N HIS A 212 -18.18 8.88 -5.55
CA HIS A 212 -19.00 7.71 -5.27
C HIS A 212 -18.56 6.59 -6.20
N PHE A 213 -18.28 5.43 -5.63
CA PHE A 213 -17.93 4.22 -6.35
C PHE A 213 -19.09 3.22 -6.28
N ASP A 214 -19.59 2.80 -7.42
CA ASP A 214 -20.58 1.72 -7.50
C ASP A 214 -19.84 0.38 -7.67
N SER A 215 -19.70 -0.38 -6.60
CA SER A 215 -19.01 -1.68 -6.60
C SER A 215 -19.67 -2.76 -7.44
N LYS A 216 -20.86 -2.53 -8.04
CA LYS A 216 -21.53 -3.46 -8.96
C LYS A 216 -21.20 -3.14 -10.41
N THR A 217 -21.10 -1.88 -10.75
CA THR A 217 -20.92 -1.41 -12.13
C THR A 217 -19.54 -0.82 -12.40
N GLY A 218 -18.78 -0.50 -11.36
CA GLY A 218 -17.49 0.20 -11.43
C GLY A 218 -17.63 1.69 -11.76
N ALA A 219 -18.85 2.26 -11.71
CA ALA A 219 -19.07 3.66 -12.03
C ALA A 219 -18.41 4.58 -10.98
N LEU A 220 -17.85 5.68 -11.48
CA LEU A 220 -17.24 6.76 -10.67
C LEU A 220 -18.02 8.05 -10.93
N THR A 221 -18.66 8.59 -9.90
CA THR A 221 -19.38 9.88 -9.97
C THR A 221 -18.86 10.83 -8.90
N PRO A 222 -18.69 12.14 -9.20
CA PRO A 222 -18.17 13.09 -8.21
C PRO A 222 -18.96 13.04 -6.90
N ASN A 223 -18.28 13.03 -5.78
CA ASN A 223 -18.88 13.14 -4.44
C ASN A 223 -19.28 14.58 -4.12
N GLN A 224 -19.95 14.80 -2.99
CA GLN A 224 -20.24 16.12 -2.43
C GLN A 224 -19.80 16.21 -0.97
N PRO A 225 -18.70 16.95 -0.66
CA PRO A 225 -17.84 17.73 -1.56
C PRO A 225 -17.02 16.83 -2.51
N PRO A 226 -16.63 17.34 -3.70
CA PRO A 226 -15.97 16.53 -4.72
C PRO A 226 -14.47 16.33 -4.49
N PHE A 227 -13.86 17.07 -3.56
CA PHE A 227 -12.44 16.97 -3.23
C PHE A 227 -12.10 17.56 -1.86
N ALA A 228 -10.91 17.21 -1.37
CA ALA A 228 -10.17 17.93 -0.35
C ALA A 228 -8.93 18.56 -0.96
N GLU A 229 -8.55 19.76 -0.51
CA GLU A 229 -7.38 20.50 -1.01
C GLU A 229 -6.20 20.40 -0.05
N VAL A 230 -5.00 20.45 -0.59
CA VAL A 230 -3.76 20.67 0.15
C VAL A 230 -3.16 22.03 -0.23
N LYS A 231 -2.04 22.39 0.38
CA LYS A 231 -1.34 23.65 0.07
C LYS A 231 -0.95 23.69 -1.40
N PRO A 232 -1.25 24.77 -2.14
CA PRO A 232 -0.82 24.92 -3.53
C PRO A 232 0.68 24.72 -3.73
N GLY A 233 1.06 23.94 -4.74
CA GLY A 233 2.44 23.56 -5.03
C GLY A 233 2.94 22.32 -4.28
N SER A 234 2.08 21.64 -3.53
CA SER A 234 2.43 20.43 -2.75
C SER A 234 2.58 19.18 -3.60
N GLY A 235 1.68 18.96 -4.55
CA GLY A 235 1.67 17.80 -5.44
C GLY A 235 1.31 16.49 -4.75
N PRO A 236 0.03 16.24 -4.45
CA PRO A 236 -0.47 14.98 -3.92
C PRO A 236 -0.02 13.77 -4.74
N ARG A 237 0.55 12.76 -4.08
CA ARG A 237 1.12 11.62 -4.81
C ARG A 237 0.47 10.29 -4.44
N HIS A 238 0.82 9.75 -3.31
CA HIS A 238 0.28 8.50 -2.76
C HIS A 238 -0.32 8.76 -1.39
N PHE A 239 -1.29 7.93 -1.03
CA PHE A 239 -1.84 7.94 0.33
C PHE A 239 -2.02 6.50 0.85
N ALA A 240 -2.20 6.40 2.17
CA ALA A 240 -2.50 5.14 2.83
C ALA A 240 -3.58 5.36 3.88
N PHE A 241 -4.58 4.48 3.90
CA PHE A 241 -5.53 4.42 5.01
C PHE A 241 -4.89 3.76 6.23
N ASP A 242 -5.31 4.19 7.41
CA ASP A 242 -5.05 3.44 8.62
C ASP A 242 -5.82 2.09 8.62
N PRO A 243 -5.45 1.10 9.46
CA PRO A 243 -6.16 -0.19 9.48
C PRO A 243 -7.65 -0.12 9.82
N THR A 244 -8.14 0.99 10.37
CA THR A 244 -9.58 1.18 10.66
C THR A 244 -10.35 1.78 9.48
N GLY A 245 -9.66 2.36 8.48
CA GLY A 245 -10.25 3.10 7.37
C GLY A 245 -10.86 4.45 7.76
N ARG A 246 -10.57 4.94 8.98
CA ARG A 246 -11.09 6.23 9.47
C ARG A 246 -10.11 7.39 9.33
N PHE A 247 -8.87 7.09 9.01
CA PHE A 247 -7.81 8.09 8.83
C PHE A 247 -7.05 7.79 7.56
N LEU A 248 -6.65 8.84 6.87
CA LEU A 248 -5.87 8.79 5.64
C LEU A 248 -4.63 9.65 5.80
N TYR A 249 -3.50 9.12 5.37
CA TYR A 249 -2.21 9.82 5.34
C TYR A 249 -1.77 9.97 3.90
N LEU A 250 -1.62 11.21 3.45
CA LEU A 250 -1.18 11.58 2.11
C LEU A 250 0.27 12.02 2.14
N VAL A 251 1.08 11.61 1.18
CA VAL A 251 2.40 12.18 0.92
C VAL A 251 2.38 13.03 -0.36
N ASP A 252 2.89 14.24 -0.24
CA ASP A 252 3.05 15.16 -1.36
C ASP A 252 4.44 15.03 -1.96
N GLU A 253 4.51 14.87 -3.27
CA GLU A 253 5.77 14.69 -3.99
C GLU A 253 6.65 15.95 -3.93
N MET A 254 6.09 17.09 -4.34
CA MET A 254 6.83 18.35 -4.51
C MET A 254 7.06 19.05 -3.18
N GLY A 255 6.05 19.03 -2.29
CA GLY A 255 6.12 19.66 -0.98
C GLY A 255 6.92 18.88 0.06
N SER A 256 7.22 17.58 -0.18
CA SER A 256 7.82 16.66 0.80
C SER A 256 7.13 16.75 2.17
N THR A 257 5.80 16.79 2.11
CA THR A 257 4.90 16.97 3.26
C THR A 257 3.99 15.76 3.39
N ILE A 258 3.69 15.37 4.62
CA ILE A 258 2.67 14.36 4.92
C ILE A 258 1.49 15.07 5.56
N TYR A 259 0.29 14.85 5.02
CA TYR A 259 -0.97 15.27 5.59
C TYR A 259 -1.66 14.11 6.28
N ALA A 260 -2.16 14.33 7.49
CA ALA A 260 -3.08 13.44 8.16
C ALA A 260 -4.51 13.99 8.04
N PHE A 261 -5.46 13.15 7.65
CA PHE A 261 -6.87 13.46 7.55
C PHE A 261 -7.69 12.49 8.40
N SER A 262 -8.76 12.99 9.02
CA SER A 262 -9.87 12.12 9.41
C SER A 262 -10.78 11.90 8.19
N TYR A 263 -11.34 10.69 8.10
CA TYR A 263 -12.19 10.30 6.98
C TYR A 263 -13.57 9.82 7.47
N ASP A 264 -14.62 10.44 6.95
CA ASP A 264 -16.00 10.03 7.16
C ASP A 264 -16.45 9.15 5.97
N SER A 265 -16.37 7.83 6.13
CA SER A 265 -16.72 6.87 5.08
C SER A 265 -18.21 6.84 4.71
N ASN A 266 -19.10 7.44 5.51
CA ASN A 266 -20.51 7.56 5.15
C ASN A 266 -20.76 8.68 4.15
N LYS A 267 -19.91 9.70 4.16
CA LYS A 267 -20.04 10.91 3.34
C LYS A 267 -18.92 11.10 2.32
N GLY A 268 -17.86 10.27 2.36
CA GLY A 268 -16.66 10.47 1.55
C GLY A 268 -15.95 11.80 1.86
N VAL A 269 -15.88 12.20 3.13
CA VAL A 269 -15.35 13.52 3.50
C VAL A 269 -14.04 13.40 4.25
N LEU A 270 -13.00 14.06 3.73
CA LEU A 270 -11.70 14.22 4.35
C LEU A 270 -11.61 15.55 5.11
N ARG A 271 -11.15 15.52 6.38
CA ARG A 271 -10.89 16.73 7.18
C ARG A 271 -9.44 16.72 7.63
N PRO A 272 -8.65 17.78 7.35
CA PRO A 272 -7.26 17.85 7.72
C PRO A 272 -7.08 17.89 9.24
N LEU A 273 -6.11 17.14 9.75
CA LEU A 273 -5.72 17.09 11.16
C LEU A 273 -4.33 17.68 11.37
N GLN A 274 -3.39 17.38 10.46
CA GLN A 274 -2.00 17.80 10.58
C GLN A 274 -1.34 17.84 9.20
N SER A 275 -0.34 18.72 9.06
CA SER A 275 0.69 18.64 8.01
C SER A 275 2.07 18.63 8.68
N ILE A 276 2.98 17.78 8.18
CA ILE A 276 4.32 17.62 8.73
C ILE A 276 5.31 17.27 7.61
N SER A 277 6.55 17.80 7.70
CA SER A 277 7.60 17.48 6.72
C SER A 277 8.02 16.00 6.81
N SER A 278 8.26 15.37 5.66
CA SER A 278 8.91 14.06 5.55
C SER A 278 10.44 14.15 5.66
N LEU A 279 11.00 15.36 5.78
CA LEU A 279 12.43 15.62 5.79
C LEU A 279 12.89 16.18 7.13
N PRO A 280 14.13 15.88 7.55
CA PRO A 280 14.73 16.53 8.71
C PRO A 280 14.94 18.03 8.43
N LYS A 281 14.80 18.86 9.46
CA LYS A 281 14.94 20.33 9.36
C LYS A 281 16.31 20.79 8.81
N SER A 282 17.34 19.98 8.96
CA SER A 282 18.70 20.23 8.49
C SER A 282 18.88 20.04 6.98
N PHE A 283 18.01 19.27 6.31
CA PHE A 283 18.14 19.00 4.88
C PHE A 283 17.78 20.23 4.04
N LYS A 284 18.63 20.55 3.04
CA LYS A 284 18.49 21.73 2.16
C LYS A 284 18.58 21.40 0.67
N GLY A 285 18.55 20.12 0.31
CA GLY A 285 18.62 19.68 -1.08
C GLY A 285 17.24 19.58 -1.75
N GLU A 286 17.25 19.26 -3.03
CA GLU A 286 16.02 18.86 -3.74
C GLU A 286 15.55 17.49 -3.26
N ASN A 287 14.26 17.35 -3.09
CA ASN A 287 13.63 16.10 -2.69
C ASN A 287 12.23 15.95 -3.28
N TYR A 288 11.91 14.75 -3.64
CA TYR A 288 10.59 14.35 -4.13
C TYR A 288 10.12 13.15 -3.29
N ALA A 289 9.25 13.36 -2.32
CA ALA A 289 8.71 12.25 -1.55
C ALA A 289 7.89 11.32 -2.46
N ALA A 290 7.82 10.02 -2.14
CA ALA A 290 7.28 9.07 -3.11
C ALA A 290 6.25 8.10 -2.53
N GLU A 291 6.67 7.09 -1.80
CA GLU A 291 5.79 6.06 -1.25
C GLU A 291 5.42 6.39 0.18
N ILE A 292 4.23 5.96 0.58
CA ILE A 292 3.76 6.07 1.96
C ILE A 292 3.02 4.78 2.35
N ALA A 293 3.26 4.30 3.56
CA ALA A 293 2.53 3.15 4.09
C ALA A 293 2.34 3.26 5.59
N VAL A 294 1.16 2.84 6.05
CA VAL A 294 0.89 2.61 7.46
C VAL A 294 1.29 1.17 7.79
N HIS A 295 2.03 0.99 8.89
CA HIS A 295 2.34 -0.33 9.41
C HIS A 295 1.06 -1.13 9.70
N PRO A 296 0.99 -2.45 9.47
CA PRO A 296 -0.21 -3.26 9.74
C PRO A 296 -0.78 -3.12 11.15
N SER A 297 0.06 -2.80 12.15
CA SER A 297 -0.40 -2.52 13.52
C SER A 297 -1.12 -1.20 13.72
N GLY A 298 -1.10 -0.30 12.73
CA GLY A 298 -1.65 1.06 12.84
C GLY A 298 -0.84 2.02 13.72
N LYS A 299 0.34 1.61 14.22
CA LYS A 299 1.13 2.41 15.18
C LYS A 299 2.20 3.28 14.53
N PHE A 300 2.61 2.96 13.32
CA PHE A 300 3.71 3.62 12.62
C PHE A 300 3.35 3.93 11.17
N LEU A 301 3.98 4.96 10.65
CA LEU A 301 3.89 5.37 9.26
C LEU A 301 5.30 5.57 8.71
N TYR A 302 5.48 5.20 7.44
CA TYR A 302 6.73 5.32 6.71
C TYR A 302 6.50 6.08 5.42
N ALA A 303 7.47 6.94 5.05
CA ALA A 303 7.46 7.63 3.77
C ALA A 303 8.87 7.66 3.16
N SER A 304 8.98 7.44 1.85
CA SER A 304 10.26 7.48 1.14
C SER A 304 10.55 8.84 0.53
N ASN A 305 11.81 9.24 0.52
CA ASN A 305 12.32 10.53 0.08
C ASN A 305 13.38 10.36 -1.02
N ARG A 306 13.03 10.72 -2.25
CA ARG A 306 13.93 10.67 -3.43
C ARG A 306 14.72 11.97 -3.54
N GLY A 307 16.00 11.93 -3.16
CA GLY A 307 16.90 13.09 -3.06
C GLY A 307 17.61 13.08 -1.72
N HIS A 308 16.88 13.03 -0.59
CA HIS A 308 17.44 12.70 0.72
C HIS A 308 17.81 11.22 0.83
N ASP A 309 17.22 10.37 -0.02
CA ASP A 309 17.47 8.94 -0.12
C ASP A 309 17.25 8.19 1.20
N SER A 310 16.13 8.50 1.85
CA SER A 310 15.76 7.97 3.16
C SER A 310 14.33 7.44 3.22
N ILE A 311 14.06 6.66 4.30
CA ILE A 311 12.72 6.42 4.81
C ILE A 311 12.51 7.26 6.07
N ALA A 312 11.55 8.16 6.03
CA ALA A 312 11.08 8.88 7.21
C ALA A 312 10.12 7.99 8.01
N VAL A 313 10.36 7.84 9.30
CA VAL A 313 9.60 6.99 10.21
C VAL A 313 8.85 7.85 11.22
N PHE A 314 7.55 7.59 11.37
CA PHE A 314 6.70 8.31 12.31
C PHE A 314 5.95 7.35 13.23
N ALA A 315 5.77 7.76 14.49
CA ALA A 315 4.75 7.19 15.35
C ALA A 315 3.40 7.86 15.08
N ILE A 316 2.34 7.08 15.05
CA ILE A 316 0.96 7.55 14.98
C ILE A 316 0.42 7.66 16.41
N ASP A 317 -0.05 8.84 16.81
CA ASP A 317 -0.72 9.02 18.10
C ASP A 317 -2.06 8.26 18.09
N PRO A 318 -2.30 7.34 19.03
CA PRO A 318 -3.49 6.48 19.00
C PRO A 318 -4.82 7.23 19.28
N ALA A 319 -4.75 8.42 19.89
CA ALA A 319 -5.94 9.22 20.23
C ALA A 319 -6.23 10.31 19.19
N ARG A 320 -5.17 10.96 18.70
CA ARG A 320 -5.27 12.12 17.80
C ARG A 320 -5.03 11.76 16.33
N HIS A 321 -4.44 10.58 16.07
CA HIS A 321 -4.01 10.13 14.75
C HIS A 321 -3.07 11.09 14.03
N THR A 322 -2.36 11.92 14.80
CA THR A 322 -1.29 12.80 14.34
C THR A 322 0.04 12.07 14.35
N LEU A 323 1.01 12.59 13.59
CA LEU A 323 2.32 12.00 13.38
C LEU A 323 3.38 12.68 14.25
N ARG A 324 4.24 11.88 14.86
CA ARG A 324 5.45 12.32 15.55
C ARG A 324 6.68 11.67 14.91
N PRO A 325 7.68 12.44 14.42
CA PRO A 325 8.88 11.90 13.81
C PRO A 325 9.64 11.01 14.80
N LEU A 326 10.19 9.91 14.30
CA LEU A 326 11.05 8.99 15.07
C LEU A 326 12.48 9.01 14.56
N GLU A 327 12.66 8.83 13.24
CA GLU A 327 13.97 8.79 12.60
C GLU A 327 13.84 8.97 11.07
N ASP A 328 14.97 9.33 10.44
CA ASP A 328 15.16 9.30 8.98
C ASP A 328 16.28 8.30 8.69
N VAL A 329 15.94 7.18 8.03
CA VAL A 329 16.85 6.05 7.81
C VAL A 329 17.37 6.06 6.39
N PRO A 330 18.70 6.17 6.14
CA PRO A 330 19.27 6.06 4.80
C PRO A 330 18.92 4.71 4.15
N THR A 331 18.48 4.73 2.90
CA THR A 331 18.01 3.53 2.18
C THR A 331 19.13 2.62 1.67
N GLN A 332 20.40 3.01 1.83
CA GLN A 332 21.57 2.32 1.28
C GLN A 332 21.51 2.18 -0.25
N GLY A 333 20.90 3.15 -0.89
CA GLY A 333 20.73 3.26 -2.33
C GLY A 333 20.30 4.66 -2.73
N LYS A 334 19.90 4.82 -3.98
CA LYS A 334 19.54 6.11 -4.56
C LYS A 334 18.12 6.09 -5.11
N PHE A 335 17.37 7.14 -4.80
CA PHE A 335 16.06 7.40 -5.33
C PHE A 335 15.03 6.32 -4.96
N PRO A 336 14.71 6.14 -3.64
CA PRO A 336 13.75 5.15 -3.16
C PRO A 336 12.33 5.51 -3.61
N ARG A 337 11.93 5.04 -4.82
CA ARG A 337 10.63 5.36 -5.43
C ARG A 337 9.48 4.62 -4.78
N SER A 338 9.73 3.41 -4.28
CA SER A 338 8.73 2.59 -3.60
C SER A 338 9.36 1.76 -2.50
N PHE A 339 8.55 1.31 -1.57
CA PHE A 339 8.88 0.26 -0.63
C PHE A 339 7.63 -0.58 -0.33
N GLY A 340 7.83 -1.81 0.11
CA GLY A 340 6.75 -2.66 0.58
C GLY A 340 7.05 -3.19 1.97
N ILE A 341 6.02 -3.31 2.80
CA ILE A 341 6.09 -3.93 4.13
C ILE A 341 5.49 -5.33 4.02
N THR A 342 6.15 -6.36 4.61
CA THR A 342 5.60 -7.70 4.67
C THR A 342 4.24 -7.70 5.39
N PRO A 343 3.29 -8.58 5.02
CA PRO A 343 1.93 -8.56 5.60
C PRO A 343 1.88 -8.67 7.12
N ASP A 344 2.89 -9.29 7.75
CA ASP A 344 3.05 -9.38 9.20
C ASP A 344 3.71 -8.14 9.84
N GLY A 345 4.19 -7.21 9.02
CA GLY A 345 4.86 -5.98 9.47
C GLY A 345 6.32 -6.15 9.90
N THR A 346 6.95 -7.31 9.69
CA THR A 346 8.29 -7.60 10.23
C THR A 346 9.42 -7.03 9.38
N TYR A 347 9.25 -6.97 8.07
CA TYR A 347 10.28 -6.51 7.13
C TYR A 347 9.77 -5.46 6.17
N MET A 348 10.70 -4.62 5.71
CA MET A 348 10.49 -3.63 4.66
C MET A 348 11.51 -3.85 3.54
N PHE A 349 11.05 -3.85 2.29
CA PHE A 349 11.87 -3.91 1.08
C PHE A 349 11.83 -2.55 0.41
N VAL A 350 12.97 -1.87 0.30
CA VAL A 350 13.08 -0.52 -0.26
C VAL A 350 13.67 -0.59 -1.66
N ALA A 351 12.89 -0.18 -2.65
CA ALA A 351 13.26 -0.18 -4.06
C ALA A 351 13.95 1.14 -4.43
N ASN A 352 15.26 1.10 -4.57
CA ASN A 352 16.12 2.24 -4.92
C ASN A 352 16.32 2.27 -6.43
N GLN A 353 15.51 3.05 -7.12
CA GLN A 353 15.41 3.09 -8.58
C GLN A 353 16.73 3.38 -9.28
N LYS A 354 17.50 4.38 -8.79
CA LYS A 354 18.71 4.87 -9.47
C LYS A 354 20.00 4.15 -9.07
N SER A 355 19.95 3.25 -8.11
CA SER A 355 21.09 2.40 -7.70
C SER A 355 20.87 0.92 -8.00
N ASP A 356 19.80 0.57 -8.74
CA ASP A 356 19.51 -0.78 -9.22
C ASP A 356 19.53 -1.82 -8.09
N ASN A 357 18.98 -1.47 -6.91
CA ASN A 357 18.95 -2.39 -5.79
C ASN A 357 17.65 -2.28 -4.95
N VAL A 358 17.31 -3.40 -4.30
CA VAL A 358 16.27 -3.44 -3.27
C VAL A 358 16.94 -3.84 -1.95
N VAL A 359 16.88 -2.94 -0.95
CA VAL A 359 17.49 -3.17 0.37
C VAL A 359 16.42 -3.63 1.36
N ILE A 360 16.76 -4.64 2.16
CA ILE A 360 15.83 -5.24 3.13
C ILE A 360 16.14 -4.72 4.52
N PHE A 361 15.13 -4.17 5.19
CA PHE A 361 15.18 -3.72 6.58
C PHE A 361 14.29 -4.61 7.45
N ARG A 362 14.70 -4.80 8.70
CA ARG A 362 13.84 -5.32 9.76
C ARG A 362 13.13 -4.16 10.45
N ILE A 363 11.84 -4.34 10.73
CA ILE A 363 11.02 -3.39 11.49
C ILE A 363 10.93 -3.87 12.94
N ASP A 364 11.32 -3.05 13.90
CA ASP A 364 11.08 -3.32 15.31
C ASP A 364 9.60 -3.07 15.63
N GLN A 365 8.89 -4.13 16.03
CA GLN A 365 7.44 -4.12 16.23
C GLN A 365 6.97 -3.23 17.40
N LYS A 366 7.89 -2.85 18.30
CA LYS A 366 7.58 -2.01 19.47
C LYS A 366 7.84 -0.53 19.20
N SER A 367 8.91 -0.21 18.50
CA SER A 367 9.36 1.16 18.26
C SER A 367 9.13 1.66 16.83
N GLY A 368 8.83 0.75 15.86
CA GLY A 368 8.71 1.07 14.45
C GLY A 368 10.04 1.34 13.74
N ARG A 369 11.17 1.28 14.45
CA ARG A 369 12.49 1.61 13.91
C ARG A 369 12.97 0.58 12.91
N LEU A 370 13.74 1.06 11.92
CA LEU A 370 14.29 0.25 10.84
C LEU A 370 15.75 -0.12 11.13
N THR A 371 16.09 -1.40 10.92
CA THR A 371 17.48 -1.88 10.98
C THR A 371 17.80 -2.62 9.68
N PRO A 372 18.86 -2.24 8.95
CA PRO A 372 19.28 -2.98 7.75
C PRO A 372 19.61 -4.44 8.09
N THR A 373 19.16 -5.37 7.26
CA THR A 373 19.50 -6.80 7.43
C THR A 373 20.85 -7.19 6.84
N GLY A 374 21.50 -6.27 6.12
CA GLY A 374 22.69 -6.54 5.32
C GLY A 374 22.40 -7.18 3.97
N GLN A 375 21.12 -7.42 3.61
CA GLN A 375 20.75 -7.96 2.31
C GLN A 375 20.36 -6.86 1.34
N SER A 376 20.92 -6.96 0.13
CA SER A 376 20.58 -6.13 -1.02
C SER A 376 20.36 -7.03 -2.23
N LEU A 377 19.24 -6.82 -2.94
CA LEU A 377 18.88 -7.57 -4.15
C LEU A 377 19.23 -6.70 -5.36
N ALA A 378 19.99 -7.26 -6.30
CA ALA A 378 20.30 -6.58 -7.56
C ALA A 378 19.11 -6.68 -8.52
N VAL A 379 18.46 -5.56 -8.78
CA VAL A 379 17.33 -5.43 -9.72
C VAL A 379 17.42 -4.08 -10.40
N THR A 380 17.43 -4.08 -11.73
CA THR A 380 17.53 -2.83 -12.50
C THR A 380 16.24 -2.03 -12.42
N SER A 381 16.39 -0.75 -12.07
CA SER A 381 15.32 0.25 -11.99
C SER A 381 14.05 -0.23 -11.25
N PRO A 382 14.16 -0.76 -10.01
CA PRO A 382 13.02 -1.25 -9.25
C PRO A 382 12.18 -0.07 -8.75
N VAL A 383 10.86 -0.14 -8.94
CA VAL A 383 9.94 0.97 -8.65
C VAL A 383 8.64 0.57 -7.94
N CYS A 384 8.42 -0.73 -7.74
CA CYS A 384 7.28 -1.25 -6.98
C CYS A 384 7.63 -2.56 -6.29
N VAL A 385 7.10 -2.78 -5.08
CA VAL A 385 7.27 -4.01 -4.29
C VAL A 385 5.92 -4.52 -3.81
N LYS A 386 5.59 -5.78 -4.12
CA LYS A 386 4.37 -6.45 -3.61
C LYS A 386 4.69 -7.85 -3.11
N PHE A 387 3.88 -8.34 -2.17
CA PHE A 387 4.04 -9.64 -1.53
C PHE A 387 2.83 -10.53 -1.77
N VAL A 388 3.09 -11.82 -1.99
CA VAL A 388 2.08 -12.89 -2.07
C VAL A 388 2.55 -14.03 -1.19
N SER A 389 1.65 -14.66 -0.44
CA SER A 389 1.99 -15.84 0.38
C SER A 389 2.58 -16.93 -0.52
N ALA A 390 3.73 -17.50 -0.12
CA ALA A 390 4.35 -18.66 -0.77
C ALA A 390 4.09 -19.88 0.10
N GLU A 391 3.08 -20.64 -0.25
CA GLU A 391 2.74 -21.88 0.43
C GLU A 391 3.63 -23.05 -0.02
#